data_8c1549740ac51eee81542e84636a1953
#
_entry.id   8c1549740ac51eee81542e84636a1953
#
_cell.length_a   1.000
_cell.length_b   1.000
_cell.length_c   1.000
_cell.angle_alpha   90.00
_cell.angle_beta   90.00
_cell.angle_gamma   90.00
#
_symmetry.space_group_name_H-M   'P 1'
#
loop_
_entity.id
_entity.type
_entity.pdbx_description
1 polymer ?
#
loop_
_entity_poly.entity_id
_entity_poly.type
_entity_poly.pdbx_seq_one_letter_code
_entity_poly.pdbx_strand_id
1 'polypeptide(L)'
;MMNTRRPFRWPALLTETGHGIAYGGDYNPDQWPEETWDEDIRLMAKAGVNVVALAIFSWDRIQPTEDTWDFDWLDRIIDKLGKAGIAVDLASATAAAPLWLYRAHPEVLPVEADGSVVHAGSRQSWRPTSPVFREYALTLCRKLAERYKDNSYVTAWHMGNEYGWNNAVDYSDDAVRAFRRWCEVRYGTPEAVNEAWGAAFWSQEVRSFDEIDVPRHMGADSMVNPAKQLDYTRFCSDALKEFYRAERDAIEKICPDKPFTTNFMVSTDQCALDY
;
A
#
# COMPACT_ATOMS: atom_id res chain seq x y z
N MET A 1 -23.37 -10.07 -12.36
CA MET A 1 -23.57 -10.95 -11.19
C MET A 1 -23.45 -10.08 -9.95
N MET A 2 -24.53 -9.90 -9.19
CA MET A 2 -24.47 -9.18 -7.91
C MET A 2 -23.59 -9.98 -6.96
N ASN A 3 -22.45 -9.40 -6.58
CA ASN A 3 -21.58 -9.94 -5.56
C ASN A 3 -22.31 -9.86 -4.21
N THR A 4 -22.97 -10.94 -3.79
CA THR A 4 -23.58 -11.06 -2.48
C THR A 4 -22.48 -11.20 -1.43
N ARG A 5 -21.80 -10.08 -1.12
CA ARG A 5 -20.93 -10.05 0.06
C ARG A 5 -21.78 -10.45 1.26
N ARG A 6 -21.33 -11.46 2.02
CA ARG A 6 -21.92 -11.78 3.31
C ARG A 6 -21.95 -10.49 4.16
N PRO A 7 -23.03 -10.22 4.90
CA PRO A 7 -23.06 -9.05 5.76
C PRO A 7 -21.88 -9.15 6.75
N PHE A 8 -21.08 -8.08 6.79
CA PHE A 8 -19.96 -7.96 7.70
C PHE A 8 -20.47 -8.11 9.15
N ARG A 9 -19.83 -8.97 9.93
CA ARG A 9 -20.05 -9.09 11.37
C ARG A 9 -18.75 -8.71 12.07
N TRP A 10 -18.85 -7.80 13.01
CA TRP A 10 -17.72 -7.47 13.88
C TRP A 10 -17.20 -8.75 14.54
N PRO A 11 -15.87 -8.94 14.61
CA PRO A 11 -15.28 -10.04 15.34
C PRO A 11 -15.74 -10.10 16.78
N ALA A 12 -15.92 -11.30 17.32
CA ALA A 12 -16.44 -11.52 18.69
C ALA A 12 -15.59 -10.77 19.74
N LEU A 13 -14.26 -10.77 19.59
CA LEU A 13 -13.35 -10.07 20.51
C LEU A 13 -13.70 -8.58 20.64
N LEU A 14 -14.00 -7.89 19.52
CA LEU A 14 -14.37 -6.48 19.54
C LEU A 14 -15.76 -6.22 20.14
N THR A 15 -16.71 -7.16 19.95
CA THR A 15 -18.07 -7.01 20.48
C THR A 15 -18.18 -7.37 21.95
N GLU A 16 -17.38 -8.33 22.42
CA GLU A 16 -17.43 -8.81 23.80
C GLU A 16 -16.66 -7.90 24.78
N THR A 17 -15.56 -7.30 24.32
CA THR A 17 -14.68 -6.49 25.18
C THR A 17 -14.91 -4.98 25.08
N GLY A 18 -15.55 -4.49 24.03
CA GLY A 18 -15.47 -3.07 23.65
C GLY A 18 -16.76 -2.31 23.56
N HIS A 19 -17.83 -2.64 24.25
CA HIS A 19 -19.06 -1.85 24.19
C HIS A 19 -19.57 -1.57 22.75
N GLY A 20 -19.16 -2.37 21.76
CA GLY A 20 -19.55 -2.23 20.35
C GLY A 20 -18.76 -1.19 19.55
N ILE A 21 -17.77 -0.50 20.13
CA ILE A 21 -16.90 0.47 19.46
C ILE A 21 -15.46 -0.06 19.46
N ALA A 22 -14.85 -0.16 18.27
CA ALA A 22 -13.42 -0.38 18.13
C ALA A 22 -12.66 0.92 18.47
N TYR A 23 -11.84 0.89 19.50
CA TYR A 23 -11.09 2.05 19.99
C TYR A 23 -9.62 1.70 20.18
N GLY A 24 -8.73 2.42 19.51
CA GLY A 24 -7.29 2.23 19.57
C GLY A 24 -6.58 3.03 18.50
N GLY A 25 -5.35 2.64 18.20
CA GLY A 25 -4.50 3.30 17.21
C GLY A 25 -3.37 2.39 16.76
N ASP A 26 -2.38 2.97 16.09
CA ASP A 26 -1.17 2.25 15.68
C ASP A 26 -0.32 1.91 16.89
N TYR A 27 0.20 0.69 16.92
CA TYR A 27 1.14 0.22 17.91
C TYR A 27 2.36 -0.41 17.23
N ASN A 28 3.55 0.12 17.52
CA ASN A 28 4.82 -0.28 16.91
C ASN A 28 5.78 -0.85 17.97
N PRO A 29 5.49 -2.03 18.56
CA PRO A 29 6.29 -2.64 19.61
C PRO A 29 7.69 -3.04 19.14
N ASP A 30 7.87 -3.25 17.83
CA ASP A 30 9.15 -3.58 17.20
C ASP A 30 10.20 -2.46 17.33
N GLN A 31 9.79 -1.23 17.66
CA GLN A 31 10.65 -0.08 17.86
C GLN A 31 11.20 0.01 19.29
N TRP A 32 10.74 -0.85 20.20
CA TRP A 32 11.04 -0.81 21.63
C TRP A 32 11.53 -2.18 22.14
N PRO A 33 12.30 -2.22 23.24
CA PRO A 33 12.63 -3.46 23.92
C PRO A 33 11.37 -4.21 24.39
N GLU A 34 11.38 -5.54 24.35
CA GLU A 34 10.21 -6.36 24.74
C GLU A 34 9.77 -6.13 26.20
N GLU A 35 10.67 -5.72 27.06
CA GLU A 35 10.39 -5.40 28.47
C GLU A 35 9.39 -4.26 28.65
N THR A 36 9.21 -3.39 27.62
CA THR A 36 8.24 -2.29 27.66
C THR A 36 6.84 -2.72 27.31
N TRP A 37 6.65 -3.84 26.58
CA TRP A 37 5.36 -4.25 26.03
C TRP A 37 4.30 -4.52 27.10
N ASP A 38 4.69 -5.09 28.24
CA ASP A 38 3.74 -5.40 29.32
C ASP A 38 3.16 -4.12 29.94
N GLU A 39 3.99 -3.08 30.09
CA GLU A 39 3.53 -1.78 30.58
C GLU A 39 2.69 -1.04 29.55
N ASP A 40 3.05 -1.09 28.25
CA ASP A 40 2.27 -0.51 27.16
C ASP A 40 0.87 -1.12 27.12
N ILE A 41 0.78 -2.45 27.17
CA ILE A 41 -0.48 -3.21 27.16
C ILE A 41 -1.31 -2.84 28.39
N ARG A 42 -0.70 -2.75 29.56
CA ARG A 42 -1.39 -2.35 30.80
C ARG A 42 -1.98 -0.92 30.69
N LEU A 43 -1.22 0.01 30.10
CA LEU A 43 -1.67 1.38 29.87
C LEU A 43 -2.79 1.46 28.82
N MET A 44 -2.65 0.71 27.72
CA MET A 44 -3.69 0.61 26.70
C MET A 44 -5.01 0.05 27.27
N ALA A 45 -4.93 -1.04 28.03
CA ALA A 45 -6.10 -1.62 28.68
C ALA A 45 -6.76 -0.66 29.67
N LYS A 46 -5.96 0.08 30.46
CA LYS A 46 -6.44 1.12 31.38
C LYS A 46 -7.13 2.27 30.64
N ALA A 47 -6.68 2.62 29.44
CA ALA A 47 -7.27 3.64 28.58
C ALA A 47 -8.53 3.16 27.85
N GLY A 48 -8.87 1.87 27.93
CA GLY A 48 -10.02 1.29 27.25
C GLY A 48 -9.75 0.92 25.77
N VAL A 49 -8.46 0.84 25.38
CA VAL A 49 -8.08 0.35 24.05
C VAL A 49 -8.47 -1.11 23.93
N ASN A 50 -9.14 -1.46 22.82
CA ASN A 50 -9.62 -2.82 22.54
C ASN A 50 -9.19 -3.34 21.15
N VAL A 51 -8.51 -2.51 20.35
CA VAL A 51 -7.93 -2.87 19.06
C VAL A 51 -6.68 -2.03 18.80
N VAL A 52 -5.67 -2.61 18.17
CA VAL A 52 -4.50 -1.88 17.65
C VAL A 52 -4.18 -2.29 16.23
N ALA A 53 -3.76 -1.34 15.40
CA ALA A 53 -3.11 -1.64 14.14
C ALA A 53 -1.64 -1.99 14.41
N LEU A 54 -1.21 -3.18 13.99
CA LEU A 54 0.07 -3.77 14.38
C LEU A 54 0.94 -4.06 13.16
N ALA A 55 2.26 -3.85 13.29
CA ALA A 55 3.28 -4.22 12.31
C ALA A 55 3.23 -3.43 10.99
N ILE A 56 2.70 -2.21 10.97
CA ILE A 56 2.53 -1.40 9.74
C ILE A 56 3.86 -1.19 9.00
N PHE A 57 4.97 -1.01 9.74
CA PHE A 57 6.29 -0.71 9.20
C PHE A 57 7.32 -1.82 9.45
N SER A 58 6.88 -3.01 9.85
CA SER A 58 7.74 -4.05 10.42
C SER A 58 8.25 -5.07 9.40
N TRP A 59 8.23 -4.77 8.09
CA TRP A 59 8.69 -5.72 7.07
C TRP A 59 10.14 -6.18 7.31
N ASP A 60 11.05 -5.23 7.61
CA ASP A 60 12.46 -5.55 7.88
C ASP A 60 12.62 -6.52 9.06
N ARG A 61 11.81 -6.37 10.11
CA ARG A 61 11.85 -7.26 11.27
C ARG A 61 11.21 -8.63 11.01
N ILE A 62 10.20 -8.68 10.13
CA ILE A 62 9.56 -9.92 9.69
C ILE A 62 10.43 -10.68 8.70
N GLN A 63 11.13 -9.95 7.82
CA GLN A 63 12.01 -10.50 6.79
C GLN A 63 13.35 -9.74 6.80
N PRO A 64 14.26 -10.07 7.76
CA PRO A 64 15.53 -9.36 7.93
C PRO A 64 16.53 -9.57 6.78
N THR A 65 16.37 -10.63 6.00
CA THR A 65 17.08 -10.86 4.74
C THR A 65 16.14 -11.46 3.71
N GLU A 66 16.54 -11.51 2.46
CA GLU A 66 15.72 -12.07 1.37
C GLU A 66 15.17 -13.48 1.70
N ASP A 67 15.99 -14.32 2.31
CA ASP A 67 15.68 -15.73 2.57
C ASP A 67 15.25 -16.02 4.01
N THR A 68 15.33 -15.05 4.93
CA THR A 68 15.10 -15.26 6.36
C THR A 68 13.79 -14.62 6.79
N TRP A 69 12.99 -15.38 7.55
CA TRP A 69 11.70 -14.94 8.09
C TRP A 69 11.71 -15.10 9.60
N ASP A 70 11.37 -14.05 10.36
CA ASP A 70 11.22 -14.05 11.81
C ASP A 70 9.82 -13.56 12.21
N PHE A 71 8.97 -14.47 12.61
CA PHE A 71 7.64 -14.18 13.14
C PHE A 71 7.55 -14.32 14.66
N ASP A 72 8.59 -14.78 15.34
CA ASP A 72 8.52 -15.16 16.74
C ASP A 72 8.15 -13.98 17.64
N TRP A 73 8.71 -12.82 17.39
CA TRP A 73 8.37 -11.59 18.10
C TRP A 73 6.91 -11.18 17.86
N LEU A 74 6.42 -11.32 16.63
CA LEU A 74 5.06 -10.94 16.24
C LEU A 74 4.03 -11.90 16.87
N ASP A 75 4.34 -13.19 16.95
CA ASP A 75 3.53 -14.18 17.67
C ASP A 75 3.39 -13.81 19.15
N ARG A 76 4.51 -13.45 19.80
CA ARG A 76 4.52 -13.10 21.22
C ARG A 76 3.68 -11.85 21.53
N ILE A 77 3.82 -10.81 20.72
CA ILE A 77 3.05 -9.58 20.97
C ILE A 77 1.56 -9.76 20.67
N ILE A 78 1.20 -10.48 19.60
CA ILE A 78 -0.20 -10.81 19.30
C ILE A 78 -0.83 -11.60 20.45
N ASP A 79 -0.13 -12.59 21.00
CA ASP A 79 -0.60 -13.40 22.14
C ASP A 79 -0.78 -12.53 23.41
N LYS A 80 0.17 -11.62 23.71
CA LYS A 80 0.07 -10.70 24.85
C LYS A 80 -1.13 -9.76 24.72
N LEU A 81 -1.30 -9.12 23.56
CA LEU A 81 -2.42 -8.24 23.27
C LEU A 81 -3.76 -8.97 23.40
N GLY A 82 -3.89 -10.13 22.75
CA GLY A 82 -5.10 -10.93 22.78
C GLY A 82 -5.49 -11.38 24.17
N LYS A 83 -4.53 -11.83 25.00
CA LYS A 83 -4.76 -12.17 26.42
C LYS A 83 -5.20 -10.99 27.28
N ALA A 84 -4.83 -9.77 26.90
CA ALA A 84 -5.28 -8.54 27.53
C ALA A 84 -6.64 -8.04 26.98
N GLY A 85 -7.28 -8.75 26.04
CA GLY A 85 -8.55 -8.36 25.44
C GLY A 85 -8.41 -7.30 24.35
N ILE A 86 -7.19 -7.09 23.79
CA ILE A 86 -6.92 -6.15 22.73
C ILE A 86 -6.81 -6.93 21.41
N ALA A 87 -7.74 -6.67 20.49
CA ALA A 87 -7.75 -7.24 19.16
C ALA A 87 -6.64 -6.65 18.28
N VAL A 88 -6.22 -7.40 17.28
CA VAL A 88 -5.19 -6.98 16.34
C VAL A 88 -5.78 -6.78 14.95
N ASP A 89 -5.60 -5.58 14.39
CA ASP A 89 -5.72 -5.24 12.99
C ASP A 89 -4.31 -5.38 12.38
N LEU A 90 -4.02 -6.56 11.80
CA LEU A 90 -2.67 -6.90 11.39
C LEU A 90 -2.33 -6.29 10.02
N ALA A 91 -1.23 -5.53 9.97
CA ALA A 91 -0.84 -4.88 8.73
C ALA A 91 -0.16 -5.84 7.72
N SER A 92 -0.30 -5.50 6.41
CA SER A 92 0.48 -6.13 5.33
C SER A 92 1.99 -5.83 5.44
N ALA A 93 2.36 -4.84 6.26
CA ALA A 93 3.71 -4.34 6.50
C ALA A 93 4.45 -3.75 5.27
N THR A 94 3.78 -3.60 4.14
CA THR A 94 4.36 -3.21 2.85
C THR A 94 4.65 -1.70 2.73
N ALA A 95 4.21 -0.90 3.71
CA ALA A 95 4.43 0.54 3.71
C ALA A 95 5.93 0.93 3.80
N ALA A 96 6.75 0.11 4.45
CA ALA A 96 8.19 0.34 4.58
C ALA A 96 8.96 -0.93 4.24
N ALA A 97 9.47 -1.00 3.02
CA ALA A 97 10.27 -2.13 2.58
C ALA A 97 11.68 -2.12 3.22
N PRO A 98 12.28 -3.30 3.43
CA PRO A 98 13.60 -3.42 4.06
C PRO A 98 14.72 -2.91 3.13
N LEU A 99 15.80 -2.42 3.73
CA LEU A 99 16.93 -1.87 2.98
C LEU A 99 17.62 -2.91 2.08
N TRP A 100 17.58 -4.19 2.45
CA TRP A 100 18.14 -5.25 1.61
C TRP A 100 17.43 -5.33 0.25
N LEU A 101 16.10 -5.11 0.21
CA LEU A 101 15.32 -5.14 -1.02
C LEU A 101 15.72 -3.99 -1.96
N TYR A 102 15.85 -2.78 -1.46
CA TYR A 102 16.32 -1.63 -2.25
C TYR A 102 17.75 -1.80 -2.74
N ARG A 103 18.59 -2.48 -1.96
CA ARG A 103 19.98 -2.75 -2.33
C ARG A 103 20.09 -3.82 -3.42
N ALA A 104 19.28 -4.87 -3.33
CA ALA A 104 19.24 -5.94 -4.31
C ALA A 104 18.51 -5.50 -5.61
N HIS A 105 17.49 -4.68 -5.47
CA HIS A 105 16.59 -4.26 -6.53
C HIS A 105 16.39 -2.73 -6.54
N PRO A 106 17.43 -1.94 -6.88
CA PRO A 106 17.31 -0.47 -6.91
C PRO A 106 16.28 0.04 -7.93
N GLU A 107 15.92 -0.79 -8.90
CA GLU A 107 14.87 -0.51 -9.88
C GLU A 107 13.45 -0.40 -9.27
N VAL A 108 13.25 -0.76 -8.00
CA VAL A 108 11.96 -0.57 -7.33
C VAL A 108 11.74 0.87 -6.84
N LEU A 109 12.80 1.69 -6.79
CA LEU A 109 12.74 3.06 -6.31
C LEU A 109 12.00 3.98 -7.29
N PRO A 110 11.14 4.89 -6.83
CA PRO A 110 10.45 5.85 -7.69
C PRO A 110 11.41 6.79 -8.41
N VAL A 111 10.97 7.29 -9.55
CA VAL A 111 11.70 8.27 -10.36
C VAL A 111 10.88 9.55 -10.42
N GLU A 112 11.53 10.69 -10.17
CA GLU A 112 10.94 12.01 -10.25
C GLU A 112 10.81 12.49 -11.71
N ALA A 113 10.05 13.56 -11.93
CA ALA A 113 9.81 14.14 -13.26
C ALA A 113 11.08 14.60 -13.97
N ASP A 114 12.12 14.98 -13.23
CA ASP A 114 13.43 15.40 -13.75
C ASP A 114 14.39 14.22 -14.01
N GLY A 115 13.95 12.99 -13.71
CA GLY A 115 14.73 11.77 -13.88
C GLY A 115 15.57 11.39 -12.67
N SER A 116 15.58 12.17 -11.59
CA SER A 116 16.24 11.78 -10.35
C SER A 116 15.52 10.60 -9.67
N VAL A 117 16.29 9.76 -9.00
CA VAL A 117 15.76 8.57 -8.31
C VAL A 117 15.54 8.91 -6.84
N VAL A 118 14.36 8.60 -6.31
CA VAL A 118 14.06 8.73 -4.88
C VAL A 118 14.89 7.71 -4.10
N HIS A 119 15.62 8.17 -3.07
CA HIS A 119 16.43 7.27 -2.25
C HIS A 119 15.61 6.53 -1.20
N ALA A 120 16.05 5.31 -0.87
CA ALA A 120 15.54 4.55 0.25
C ALA A 120 15.84 5.24 1.60
N GLY A 121 15.07 4.89 2.64
CA GLY A 121 15.26 5.40 4.01
C GLY A 121 14.03 6.12 4.58
N SER A 122 12.92 6.10 3.84
CA SER A 122 11.61 6.53 4.29
C SER A 122 10.57 5.46 3.94
N ARG A 123 9.34 5.62 4.42
CA ARG A 123 8.21 4.80 4.01
C ARG A 123 7.83 5.07 2.55
N GLN A 124 7.27 4.07 1.87
CA GLN A 124 6.74 4.17 0.50
C GLN A 124 7.76 4.62 -0.56
N SER A 125 9.04 4.31 -0.36
CA SER A 125 10.08 4.55 -1.37
C SER A 125 10.09 3.44 -2.44
N TRP A 126 8.92 3.09 -2.94
CA TRP A 126 8.72 2.03 -3.95
C TRP A 126 7.66 2.45 -4.97
N ARG A 127 7.78 1.94 -6.19
CA ARG A 127 6.81 2.23 -7.27
C ARG A 127 5.68 1.20 -7.30
N PRO A 128 4.42 1.65 -7.34
CA PRO A 128 3.26 0.75 -7.38
C PRO A 128 3.20 -0.11 -8.65
N THR A 129 3.89 0.31 -9.72
CA THR A 129 3.93 -0.38 -11.01
C THR A 129 5.10 -1.36 -11.14
N SER A 130 6.04 -1.41 -10.18
CA SER A 130 7.18 -2.32 -10.20
C SER A 130 6.74 -3.78 -10.07
N PRO A 131 7.02 -4.65 -11.06
CA PRO A 131 6.70 -6.07 -10.96
C PRO A 131 7.52 -6.75 -9.85
N VAL A 132 8.77 -6.32 -9.65
CA VAL A 132 9.67 -6.88 -8.62
C VAL A 132 9.15 -6.55 -7.24
N PHE A 133 8.84 -5.27 -6.95
CA PHE A 133 8.29 -4.89 -5.66
C PHE A 133 6.97 -5.64 -5.36
N ARG A 134 6.08 -5.73 -6.36
CA ARG A 134 4.80 -6.44 -6.22
C ARG A 134 5.00 -7.91 -5.85
N GLU A 135 5.97 -8.60 -6.44
CA GLU A 135 6.26 -10.00 -6.13
C GLU A 135 6.65 -10.20 -4.66
N TYR A 136 7.59 -9.39 -4.16
CA TYR A 136 8.02 -9.43 -2.75
C TYR A 136 6.88 -9.05 -1.80
N ALA A 137 6.17 -7.97 -2.07
CA ALA A 137 5.05 -7.50 -1.24
C ALA A 137 3.93 -8.54 -1.15
N LEU A 138 3.52 -9.13 -2.28
CA LEU A 138 2.48 -10.17 -2.30
C LEU A 138 2.96 -11.49 -1.66
N THR A 139 4.25 -11.77 -1.69
CA THR A 139 4.82 -12.91 -0.97
C THR A 139 4.76 -12.70 0.53
N LEU A 140 5.10 -11.50 1.03
CA LEU A 140 4.93 -11.14 2.43
C LEU A 140 3.46 -11.26 2.86
N CYS A 141 2.52 -10.68 2.08
CA CYS A 141 1.08 -10.78 2.34
C CYS A 141 0.61 -12.23 2.49
N ARG A 142 1.02 -13.11 1.57
CA ARG A 142 0.67 -14.54 1.64
C ARG A 142 1.24 -15.23 2.88
N LYS A 143 2.51 -14.96 3.22
CA LYS A 143 3.14 -15.56 4.41
C LYS A 143 2.48 -15.12 5.72
N LEU A 144 2.14 -13.83 5.84
CA LEU A 144 1.39 -13.32 6.98
C LEU A 144 0.00 -13.97 7.05
N ALA A 145 -0.72 -14.02 5.93
CA ALA A 145 -2.04 -14.62 5.88
C ALA A 145 -2.02 -16.11 6.28
N GLU A 146 -1.10 -16.90 5.72
CA GLU A 146 -0.97 -18.33 6.04
C GLU A 146 -0.67 -18.56 7.52
N ARG A 147 0.17 -17.71 8.13
CA ARG A 147 0.54 -17.84 9.54
C ARG A 147 -0.62 -17.49 10.48
N TYR A 148 -1.38 -16.43 10.16
CA TYR A 148 -2.37 -15.86 11.08
C TYR A 148 -3.84 -16.13 10.69
N LYS A 149 -4.12 -16.93 9.66
CA LYS A 149 -5.50 -17.24 9.22
C LYS A 149 -6.39 -17.76 10.34
N ASP A 150 -5.85 -18.63 11.18
CA ASP A 150 -6.57 -19.30 12.27
C ASP A 150 -6.38 -18.61 13.64
N ASN A 151 -5.64 -17.50 13.70
CA ASN A 151 -5.41 -16.75 14.93
C ASN A 151 -6.65 -15.89 15.25
N SER A 152 -7.32 -16.18 16.37
CA SER A 152 -8.54 -15.50 16.79
C SER A 152 -8.31 -14.05 17.28
N TYR A 153 -7.09 -13.70 17.65
CA TYR A 153 -6.73 -12.34 18.09
C TYR A 153 -6.51 -11.40 16.91
N VAL A 154 -6.12 -11.94 15.74
CA VAL A 154 -6.07 -11.18 14.49
C VAL A 154 -7.47 -11.10 13.90
N THR A 155 -8.12 -9.95 14.07
CA THR A 155 -9.54 -9.75 13.76
C THR A 155 -9.78 -9.01 12.45
N ALA A 156 -8.77 -8.29 11.96
CA ALA A 156 -8.81 -7.54 10.71
C ALA A 156 -7.43 -7.50 10.04
N TRP A 157 -7.39 -7.05 8.80
CA TRP A 157 -6.17 -6.81 8.03
C TRP A 157 -6.06 -5.34 7.65
N HIS A 158 -4.97 -4.68 8.05
CA HIS A 158 -4.62 -3.33 7.68
C HIS A 158 -3.72 -3.33 6.43
N MET A 159 -4.25 -2.84 5.31
CA MET A 159 -3.54 -2.86 4.04
C MET A 159 -2.66 -1.63 3.87
N GLY A 160 -1.36 -1.83 3.68
CA GLY A 160 -0.39 -0.75 3.49
C GLY A 160 -0.44 0.28 4.62
N ASN A 161 -0.23 1.54 4.29
CA ASN A 161 -0.45 2.70 5.16
C ASN A 161 -0.37 3.98 4.33
N GLU A 162 -1.38 4.84 4.40
CA GLU A 162 -1.40 6.17 3.79
C GLU A 162 -0.86 6.17 2.34
N TYR A 163 -1.42 5.32 1.48
CA TYR A 163 -0.99 5.22 0.08
C TYR A 163 -0.90 6.59 -0.58
N GLY A 164 0.16 6.81 -1.36
CA GLY A 164 0.31 8.03 -2.16
C GLY A 164 1.15 9.13 -1.51
N TRP A 165 2.00 8.81 -0.54
CA TRP A 165 3.01 9.74 0.00
C TRP A 165 4.18 9.88 -0.98
N ASN A 166 5.31 9.20 -0.74
CA ASN A 166 6.50 9.28 -1.61
C ASN A 166 6.33 8.58 -2.96
N ASN A 167 5.30 7.76 -3.11
CA ASN A 167 4.98 7.01 -4.33
C ASN A 167 3.68 7.46 -5.00
N ALA A 168 3.23 8.67 -4.69
CA ALA A 168 2.03 9.26 -5.30
C ALA A 168 2.16 9.38 -6.82
N VAL A 169 3.35 9.69 -7.29
CA VAL A 169 3.68 9.85 -8.72
C VAL A 169 5.03 9.17 -8.98
N ASP A 170 5.15 8.45 -10.09
CA ASP A 170 6.38 7.77 -10.50
C ASP A 170 6.58 7.93 -12.00
N TYR A 171 7.76 8.37 -12.42
CA TYR A 171 8.11 8.63 -13.83
C TYR A 171 9.06 7.57 -14.39
N SER A 172 9.10 6.39 -13.82
CA SER A 172 9.95 5.28 -14.27
C SER A 172 9.47 4.65 -15.59
N ASP A 173 10.32 3.80 -16.17
CA ASP A 173 9.94 3.02 -17.34
C ASP A 173 8.79 2.04 -17.08
N ASP A 174 8.65 1.54 -15.84
CA ASP A 174 7.51 0.73 -15.43
C ASP A 174 6.21 1.56 -15.47
N ALA A 175 6.26 2.79 -14.98
CA ALA A 175 5.13 3.72 -15.04
C ALA A 175 4.78 4.07 -16.49
N VAL A 176 5.77 4.30 -17.36
CA VAL A 176 5.54 4.53 -18.80
C VAL A 176 4.80 3.36 -19.44
N ARG A 177 5.29 2.13 -19.23
CA ARG A 177 4.64 0.93 -19.76
C ARG A 177 3.22 0.74 -19.24
N ALA A 178 3.02 1.00 -17.95
CA ALA A 178 1.71 0.87 -17.32
C ALA A 178 0.74 1.98 -17.80
N PHE A 179 1.22 3.22 -17.96
CA PHE A 179 0.41 4.33 -18.44
C PHE A 179 -0.04 4.13 -19.90
N ARG A 180 0.83 3.60 -20.76
CA ARG A 180 0.48 3.21 -22.14
C ARG A 180 -0.69 2.23 -22.16
N ARG A 181 -0.62 1.16 -21.36
CA ARG A 181 -1.72 0.18 -21.24
C ARG A 181 -2.99 0.81 -20.67
N TRP A 182 -2.86 1.71 -19.69
CA TRP A 182 -3.99 2.44 -19.13
C TRP A 182 -4.67 3.30 -20.19
N CYS A 183 -3.91 4.01 -21.03
CA CYS A 183 -4.44 4.79 -22.15
C CYS A 183 -5.11 3.88 -23.20
N GLU A 184 -4.50 2.74 -23.53
CA GLU A 184 -5.07 1.75 -24.46
C GLU A 184 -6.42 1.24 -23.98
N VAL A 185 -6.54 0.87 -22.71
CA VAL A 185 -7.80 0.41 -22.11
C VAL A 185 -8.86 1.51 -22.08
N ARG A 186 -8.43 2.76 -21.78
CA ARG A 186 -9.34 3.89 -21.63
C ARG A 186 -9.87 4.45 -22.95
N TYR A 187 -9.02 4.51 -23.96
CA TYR A 187 -9.30 5.22 -25.22
C TYR A 187 -9.48 4.29 -26.42
N GLY A 188 -8.90 3.12 -26.40
CA GLY A 188 -8.99 2.13 -27.45
C GLY A 188 -8.12 2.41 -28.68
N THR A 189 -7.93 3.67 -29.07
CA THR A 189 -7.08 4.06 -30.22
C THR A 189 -6.23 5.29 -29.95
N PRO A 190 -5.08 5.47 -30.64
CA PRO A 190 -4.26 6.68 -30.55
C PRO A 190 -5.00 7.95 -30.98
N GLU A 191 -5.89 7.86 -31.97
CA GLU A 191 -6.70 8.99 -32.45
C GLU A 191 -7.63 9.51 -31.34
N ALA A 192 -8.25 8.60 -30.56
CA ALA A 192 -9.09 8.98 -29.43
C ALA A 192 -8.28 9.64 -28.30
N VAL A 193 -7.02 9.22 -28.08
CA VAL A 193 -6.09 9.90 -27.18
C VAL A 193 -5.80 11.31 -27.65
N ASN A 194 -5.46 11.49 -28.94
CA ASN A 194 -5.16 12.79 -29.55
C ASN A 194 -6.35 13.75 -29.44
N GLU A 195 -7.56 13.29 -29.68
CA GLU A 195 -8.78 14.06 -29.51
C GLU A 195 -8.98 14.47 -28.05
N ALA A 196 -8.89 13.53 -27.11
CA ALA A 196 -9.11 13.77 -25.69
C ALA A 196 -8.08 14.74 -25.10
N TRP A 197 -6.83 14.69 -25.56
CA TRP A 197 -5.76 15.57 -25.10
C TRP A 197 -5.64 16.87 -25.87
N GLY A 198 -6.38 17.02 -26.99
CA GLY A 198 -6.25 18.16 -27.88
C GLY A 198 -4.83 18.29 -28.44
N ALA A 199 -4.24 17.16 -28.87
CA ALA A 199 -2.82 17.02 -29.17
C ALA A 199 -2.34 17.67 -30.48
N ALA A 200 -3.21 18.36 -31.21
CA ALA A 200 -2.94 18.91 -32.55
C ALA A 200 -1.92 20.08 -32.59
N PHE A 201 -1.38 20.50 -31.43
CA PHE A 201 -0.40 21.58 -31.36
C PHE A 201 0.97 21.07 -30.85
N TRP A 202 2.02 21.74 -31.26
CA TRP A 202 3.42 21.47 -30.87
C TRP A 202 3.87 20.02 -31.11
N SER A 203 3.33 19.40 -32.19
CA SER A 203 3.69 18.03 -32.58
C SER A 203 3.45 16.98 -31.47
N GLN A 204 2.36 17.13 -30.70
CA GLN A 204 2.04 16.24 -29.59
C GLN A 204 1.17 15.03 -29.99
N GLU A 205 0.70 15.00 -31.26
CA GLU A 205 -0.09 13.85 -31.75
C GLU A 205 0.72 12.56 -31.73
N VAL A 206 0.12 11.51 -31.19
CA VAL A 206 0.68 10.15 -31.18
C VAL A 206 0.01 9.31 -32.27
N ARG A 207 0.75 8.39 -32.87
CA ARG A 207 0.30 7.45 -33.91
C ARG A 207 0.22 6.02 -33.42
N SER A 208 0.88 5.75 -32.26
CA SER A 208 0.80 4.48 -31.55
C SER A 208 0.85 4.74 -30.05
N PHE A 209 0.37 3.78 -29.25
CA PHE A 209 0.49 3.86 -27.78
C PHE A 209 1.96 3.87 -27.33
N ASP A 210 2.88 3.33 -28.12
CA ASP A 210 4.33 3.32 -27.79
C ASP A 210 4.98 4.72 -27.85
N GLU A 211 4.35 5.68 -28.51
CA GLU A 211 4.80 7.08 -28.55
C GLU A 211 4.35 7.88 -27.31
N ILE A 212 3.46 7.31 -26.47
CA ILE A 212 3.04 7.95 -25.24
C ILE A 212 4.16 7.84 -24.21
N ASP A 213 4.55 8.98 -23.65
CA ASP A 213 5.42 9.08 -22.48
C ASP A 213 4.66 9.73 -21.31
N VAL A 214 5.17 9.55 -20.09
CA VAL A 214 4.67 10.25 -18.89
C VAL A 214 5.02 11.75 -18.94
N PRO A 215 4.31 12.65 -18.26
CA PRO A 215 4.55 14.10 -18.33
C PRO A 215 5.81 14.49 -17.53
N ARG A 216 7.00 14.21 -18.08
CA ARG A 216 8.30 14.54 -17.49
C ARG A 216 8.57 16.04 -17.52
N HIS A 217 9.61 16.48 -16.80
CA HIS A 217 10.14 17.83 -16.90
C HIS A 217 10.67 18.11 -18.32
N MET A 218 10.19 19.18 -18.94
CA MET A 218 10.44 19.50 -20.35
C MET A 218 11.25 20.81 -20.54
N GLY A 219 11.94 21.30 -19.51
CA GLY A 219 12.72 22.53 -19.56
C GLY A 219 12.02 23.73 -18.91
N ALA A 220 12.64 24.90 -18.97
CA ALA A 220 12.25 26.08 -18.20
C ALA A 220 10.85 26.62 -18.54
N ASP A 221 10.42 26.49 -19.80
CA ASP A 221 9.13 26.99 -20.29
C ASP A 221 8.12 25.84 -20.50
N SER A 222 8.29 24.76 -19.77
CA SER A 222 7.51 23.54 -19.99
C SER A 222 6.03 23.76 -19.67
N MET A 223 5.20 23.71 -20.71
CA MET A 223 3.76 23.50 -20.58
C MET A 223 3.44 22.05 -20.87
N VAL A 224 3.25 21.27 -19.82
CA VAL A 224 2.68 19.93 -19.96
C VAL A 224 1.25 20.07 -20.50
N ASN A 225 0.87 19.23 -21.45
CA ASN A 225 -0.53 19.13 -21.90
C ASN A 225 -1.44 18.89 -20.68
N PRO A 226 -2.38 19.81 -20.36
CA PRO A 226 -3.17 19.70 -19.13
C PRO A 226 -4.04 18.44 -19.06
N ALA A 227 -4.58 18.01 -20.20
CA ALA A 227 -5.41 16.81 -20.27
C ALA A 227 -4.57 15.54 -20.05
N LYS A 228 -3.38 15.46 -20.66
CA LYS A 228 -2.40 14.39 -20.41
C LYS A 228 -1.95 14.37 -18.95
N GLN A 229 -1.68 15.53 -18.34
CA GLN A 229 -1.30 15.64 -16.93
C GLN A 229 -2.41 15.11 -16.02
N LEU A 230 -3.67 15.51 -16.30
CA LEU A 230 -4.83 15.02 -15.55
C LEU A 230 -4.99 13.51 -15.65
N ASP A 231 -4.84 12.95 -16.85
CA ASP A 231 -4.91 11.51 -17.05
C ASP A 231 -3.76 10.77 -16.37
N TYR A 232 -2.57 11.37 -16.34
CA TYR A 232 -1.45 10.78 -15.61
C TYR A 232 -1.71 10.75 -14.09
N THR A 233 -2.30 11.81 -13.53
CA THR A 233 -2.72 11.83 -12.13
C THR A 233 -3.78 10.75 -11.85
N ARG A 234 -4.77 10.57 -12.73
CA ARG A 234 -5.76 9.51 -12.63
C ARG A 234 -5.13 8.12 -12.69
N PHE A 235 -4.18 7.93 -13.63
CA PHE A 235 -3.42 6.69 -13.74
C PHE A 235 -2.64 6.39 -12.45
N CYS A 236 -1.96 7.37 -11.85
CA CYS A 236 -1.23 7.19 -10.61
C CYS A 236 -2.15 6.73 -9.47
N SER A 237 -3.34 7.33 -9.34
CA SER A 237 -4.37 6.90 -8.40
C SER A 237 -4.83 5.46 -8.68
N ASP A 238 -5.11 5.13 -9.94
CA ASP A 238 -5.53 3.78 -10.33
C ASP A 238 -4.44 2.73 -10.08
N ALA A 239 -3.16 3.07 -10.27
CA ALA A 239 -2.04 2.17 -10.02
C ALA A 239 -1.90 1.83 -8.53
N LEU A 240 -2.05 2.81 -7.63
CA LEU A 240 -2.06 2.60 -6.19
C LEU A 240 -3.28 1.77 -5.75
N LYS A 241 -4.45 2.07 -6.29
CA LYS A 241 -5.68 1.32 -6.04
C LYS A 241 -5.57 -0.14 -6.51
N GLU A 242 -4.93 -0.37 -7.65
CA GLU A 242 -4.66 -1.72 -8.16
C GLU A 242 -3.67 -2.47 -7.26
N PHE A 243 -2.63 -1.80 -6.78
CA PHE A 243 -1.69 -2.39 -5.83
C PHE A 243 -2.39 -2.79 -4.52
N TYR A 244 -3.18 -1.88 -3.92
CA TYR A 244 -4.03 -2.20 -2.76
C TYR A 244 -4.90 -3.44 -3.00
N ARG A 245 -5.55 -3.52 -4.17
CA ARG A 245 -6.40 -4.67 -4.51
C ARG A 245 -5.59 -5.97 -4.61
N ALA A 246 -4.39 -5.91 -5.18
CA ALA A 246 -3.53 -7.07 -5.30
C ALA A 246 -3.10 -7.62 -3.93
N GLU A 247 -2.73 -6.75 -2.99
CA GLU A 247 -2.40 -7.13 -1.61
C GLU A 247 -3.63 -7.72 -0.90
N ARG A 248 -4.77 -7.02 -0.95
CA ARG A 248 -6.03 -7.51 -0.38
C ARG A 248 -6.39 -8.88 -0.93
N ASP A 249 -6.40 -9.05 -2.24
CA ASP A 249 -6.80 -10.29 -2.90
C ASP A 249 -5.84 -11.45 -2.57
N ALA A 250 -4.55 -11.16 -2.34
CA ALA A 250 -3.58 -12.16 -1.90
C ALA A 250 -3.91 -12.69 -0.50
N ILE A 251 -4.35 -11.81 0.40
CA ILE A 251 -4.76 -12.20 1.77
C ILE A 251 -6.17 -12.79 1.77
N GLU A 252 -7.14 -12.20 1.07
CA GLU A 252 -8.55 -12.62 1.04
C GLU A 252 -8.71 -14.08 0.55
N LYS A 253 -7.86 -14.51 -0.38
CA LYS A 253 -7.83 -15.92 -0.83
C LYS A 253 -7.53 -16.91 0.29
N ILE A 254 -6.80 -16.50 1.31
CA ILE A 254 -6.36 -17.33 2.44
C ILE A 254 -7.26 -17.08 3.67
N CYS A 255 -7.68 -15.83 3.87
CA CYS A 255 -8.45 -15.35 5.02
C CYS A 255 -9.75 -14.66 4.57
N PRO A 256 -10.72 -15.37 3.96
CA PRO A 256 -11.90 -14.76 3.34
C PRO A 256 -12.89 -14.15 4.34
N ASP A 257 -12.82 -14.52 5.60
CA ASP A 257 -13.80 -14.11 6.62
C ASP A 257 -13.34 -12.91 7.47
N LYS A 258 -12.10 -12.43 7.28
CA LYS A 258 -11.57 -11.27 8.02
C LYS A 258 -11.78 -9.99 7.22
N PRO A 259 -12.18 -8.88 7.87
CA PRO A 259 -12.32 -7.59 7.21
C PRO A 259 -10.98 -6.98 6.84
N PHE A 260 -11.03 -6.03 5.90
CA PHE A 260 -9.88 -5.25 5.46
C PHE A 260 -10.10 -3.78 5.73
N THR A 261 -9.08 -3.10 6.21
CA THR A 261 -9.05 -1.65 6.41
C THR A 261 -7.76 -1.05 5.84
N THR A 262 -7.70 0.25 5.78
CA THR A 262 -6.51 1.05 5.53
C THR A 262 -6.78 2.47 6.05
N ASN A 263 -5.73 3.27 6.14
CA ASN A 263 -5.83 4.70 6.42
C ASN A 263 -5.35 5.52 5.22
N PHE A 264 -5.77 6.77 5.16
CA PHE A 264 -5.43 7.69 4.08
C PHE A 264 -4.75 8.94 4.61
N MET A 265 -3.98 9.60 3.74
CA MET A 265 -3.43 10.93 4.04
C MET A 265 -4.56 11.95 4.25
N VAL A 266 -4.35 12.88 5.17
CA VAL A 266 -5.34 13.91 5.54
C VAL A 266 -5.57 14.93 4.42
N SER A 267 -4.60 15.12 3.53
CA SER A 267 -4.63 16.14 2.49
C SER A 267 -4.45 15.54 1.10
N THR A 268 -5.38 15.86 0.19
CA THR A 268 -5.28 15.51 -1.24
C THR A 268 -4.11 16.21 -1.95
N ASP A 269 -3.58 17.29 -1.38
CA ASP A 269 -2.41 18.00 -1.92
C ASP A 269 -1.13 17.20 -1.76
N GLN A 270 -1.13 16.19 -0.88
CA GLN A 270 0.02 15.35 -0.58
C GLN A 270 -0.08 13.94 -1.18
N CYS A 271 -1.23 13.58 -1.73
CA CYS A 271 -1.42 12.30 -2.39
C CYS A 271 -2.23 12.46 -3.68
N ALA A 272 -1.86 11.71 -4.71
CA ALA A 272 -2.55 11.71 -6.01
C ALA A 272 -3.77 10.76 -6.05
N LEU A 273 -4.36 10.44 -4.88
CA LEU A 273 -5.49 9.51 -4.81
C LEU A 273 -6.82 10.21 -5.05
N ASP A 274 -7.64 9.62 -5.89
CA ASP A 274 -9.06 9.93 -6.08
C ASP A 274 -9.87 8.97 -5.18
N TYR A 275 -10.41 9.51 -4.09
CA TYR A 275 -11.13 8.77 -3.05
C TYR A 275 -12.57 8.42 -3.44
#